data_509415a2de75c3e872720cf959179db8
#
_entry.id   509415a2de75c3e872720cf959179db8
#
_cell.length_a   1.000
_cell.length_b   1.000
_cell.length_c   1.000
_cell.angle_alpha   90.00
_cell.angle_beta   90.00
_cell.angle_gamma   90.00
#
_symmetry.space_group_name_H-M   'P 1'
#
loop_
_entity.id
_entity.type
_entity.pdbx_description
1 polymer ?
#
loop_
_entity_poly.entity_id
_entity_poly.type
_entity_poly.pdbx_seq_one_letter_code
_entity_poly.pdbx_strand_id
1 'polypeptide(L)'
;MKKESRRLRLSDLARYCGVSPSTASRALSGTPGVRPELREKILQAAKSQNYHVPTSIAGMKVIVAASASAMLDYQRNQFTAFVLEGMRERAEVLGLSLTTKAISSADDERKMLEDAAKDPEIAGVLMLTIDEDDMLVPARAFARPVLLVNGDDPLMQLSSIAPHNRAAAALATRYLRSLGHSRILFLSRPGRRTILRRLEGWRDEIKTIPGVAWRDLVVDASDWTPEAAIEAMRRHVEEKGTSFTAVLAAGDSLAAGAIFGLRALGLSVPDDISVMGIDGLPQSDFLDPPLTTVQIPMREMGAAALDMMRDLLDNEPFLPRRTELSCRLTERGSTAAVKGGAD
;
A
#
# COMPACT_ATOMS: atom_id res chain seq x y z
N MET A 1 -15.12 -23.54 32.55
CA MET A 1 -14.14 -22.68 33.22
C MET A 1 -13.06 -22.28 32.23
N LYS A 2 -13.14 -21.07 31.61
CA LYS A 2 -12.08 -20.52 30.77
C LYS A 2 -10.93 -20.07 31.70
N LYS A 3 -9.75 -20.70 31.56
CA LYS A 3 -8.51 -20.19 32.19
C LYS A 3 -8.25 -18.82 31.60
N GLU A 4 -8.39 -17.74 32.38
CA GLU A 4 -7.81 -16.44 32.07
C GLU A 4 -6.32 -16.62 31.86
N SER A 5 -5.82 -16.39 30.65
CA SER A 5 -4.39 -16.40 30.36
C SER A 5 -3.79 -15.19 31.05
N ARG A 6 -3.11 -15.41 32.16
CA ARG A 6 -2.39 -14.39 32.93
C ARG A 6 -1.37 -13.74 31.98
N ARG A 7 -1.56 -12.47 31.65
CA ARG A 7 -0.59 -11.68 30.85
C ARG A 7 0.79 -11.75 31.52
N LEU A 8 1.78 -12.19 30.77
CA LEU A 8 3.17 -12.29 31.24
C LEU A 8 3.69 -10.86 31.55
N ARG A 9 4.31 -10.69 32.72
CA ARG A 9 4.88 -9.38 33.10
C ARG A 9 6.35 -9.32 32.71
N LEU A 10 6.91 -8.10 32.59
CA LEU A 10 8.33 -7.87 32.30
C LEU A 10 9.24 -8.62 33.29
N SER A 11 8.86 -8.67 34.57
CA SER A 11 9.55 -9.41 35.61
C SER A 11 9.59 -10.91 35.35
N ASP A 12 8.55 -11.47 34.73
CA ASP A 12 8.47 -12.89 34.42
C ASP A 12 9.37 -13.23 33.21
N LEU A 13 9.36 -12.37 32.19
CA LEU A 13 10.28 -12.48 31.06
C LEU A 13 11.74 -12.31 31.48
N ALA A 14 12.02 -11.31 32.31
CA ALA A 14 13.36 -11.09 32.85
C ALA A 14 13.87 -12.32 33.64
N ARG A 15 13.02 -12.91 34.47
CA ARG A 15 13.32 -14.15 35.21
C ARG A 15 13.55 -15.31 34.25
N TYR A 16 12.73 -15.45 33.21
CA TYR A 16 12.91 -16.51 32.20
C TYR A 16 14.24 -16.39 31.45
N CYS A 17 14.67 -15.16 31.15
CA CYS A 17 15.96 -14.89 30.48
C CYS A 17 17.16 -14.86 31.44
N GLY A 18 16.96 -14.89 32.74
CA GLY A 18 18.04 -14.80 33.75
C GLY A 18 18.67 -13.42 33.86
N VAL A 19 17.89 -12.35 33.63
CA VAL A 19 18.37 -10.95 33.66
C VAL A 19 17.52 -10.08 34.59
N SER A 20 18.01 -8.87 34.87
CA SER A 20 17.20 -7.90 35.63
C SER A 20 16.05 -7.34 34.75
N PRO A 21 14.93 -6.91 35.34
CA PRO A 21 13.85 -6.27 34.61
C PRO A 21 14.31 -5.05 33.80
N SER A 22 15.26 -4.27 34.32
CA SER A 22 15.84 -3.12 33.61
C SER A 22 16.68 -3.55 32.41
N THR A 23 17.38 -4.67 32.45
CA THR A 23 18.12 -5.24 31.32
C THR A 23 17.16 -5.77 30.26
N ALA A 24 16.09 -6.48 30.67
CA ALA A 24 15.06 -6.95 29.76
C ALA A 24 14.36 -5.77 29.07
N SER A 25 13.98 -4.73 29.81
CA SER A 25 13.38 -3.51 29.26
C SER A 25 14.28 -2.84 28.22
N ARG A 26 15.55 -2.62 28.51
CA ARG A 26 16.51 -2.02 27.55
C ARG A 26 16.73 -2.88 26.31
N ALA A 27 16.76 -4.20 26.47
CA ALA A 27 16.86 -5.10 25.33
C ALA A 27 15.66 -4.99 24.40
N LEU A 28 14.45 -4.95 24.96
CA LEU A 28 13.19 -4.85 24.24
C LEU A 28 13.01 -3.48 23.56
N SER A 29 13.38 -2.39 24.25
CA SER A 29 13.25 -1.01 23.72
C SER A 29 14.35 -0.61 22.72
N GLY A 30 15.33 -1.48 22.48
CA GLY A 30 16.40 -1.14 21.56
C GLY A 30 17.48 -0.21 22.15
N THR A 31 17.41 0.14 23.44
CA THR A 31 18.34 1.07 24.09
C THR A 31 19.79 0.51 24.09
N PRO A 32 20.83 1.35 23.83
CA PRO A 32 22.23 0.95 23.92
C PRO A 32 22.62 0.40 25.31
N GLY A 33 23.65 -0.48 25.34
CA GLY A 33 24.19 -1.04 26.59
C GLY A 33 23.75 -2.48 26.90
N VAL A 34 23.04 -3.14 25.98
CA VAL A 34 22.79 -4.59 26.04
C VAL A 34 23.56 -5.26 24.90
N ARG A 35 24.34 -6.32 25.23
CA ARG A 35 25.09 -7.08 24.22
C ARG A 35 24.16 -7.65 23.15
N PRO A 36 24.56 -7.66 21.85
CA PRO A 36 23.70 -8.08 20.73
C PRO A 36 23.12 -9.50 20.95
N GLU A 37 23.94 -10.46 21.38
CA GLU A 37 23.50 -11.85 21.60
C GLU A 37 22.48 -11.95 22.73
N LEU A 38 22.66 -11.19 23.82
CA LEU A 38 21.72 -11.16 24.93
C LEU A 38 20.40 -10.49 24.52
N ARG A 39 20.47 -9.43 23.67
CA ARG A 39 19.28 -8.78 23.11
C ARG A 39 18.47 -9.77 22.28
N GLU A 40 19.12 -10.48 21.36
CA GLU A 40 18.48 -11.47 20.51
C GLU A 40 17.81 -12.58 21.32
N LYS A 41 18.51 -13.10 22.35
CA LYS A 41 17.95 -14.08 23.28
C LYS A 41 16.68 -13.58 23.97
N ILE A 42 16.67 -12.32 24.44
CA ILE A 42 15.50 -11.72 25.10
C ILE A 42 14.36 -11.51 24.11
N LEU A 43 14.63 -11.07 22.87
CA LEU A 43 13.61 -10.90 21.83
C LEU A 43 12.99 -12.24 21.42
N GLN A 44 13.79 -13.30 21.26
CA GLN A 44 13.29 -14.64 20.97
C GLN A 44 12.45 -15.20 22.15
N ALA A 45 12.89 -14.98 23.39
CA ALA A 45 12.13 -15.37 24.56
C ALA A 45 10.80 -14.60 24.66
N ALA A 46 10.79 -13.31 24.40
CA ALA A 46 9.57 -12.51 24.35
C ALA A 46 8.59 -13.06 23.31
N LYS A 47 9.07 -13.36 22.10
CA LYS A 47 8.27 -13.95 21.03
C LYS A 47 7.72 -15.34 21.41
N SER A 48 8.55 -16.24 21.96
CA SER A 48 8.15 -17.60 22.34
C SER A 48 7.17 -17.65 23.52
N GLN A 49 7.22 -16.65 24.40
CA GLN A 49 6.36 -16.51 25.57
C GLN A 49 5.14 -15.60 25.33
N ASN A 50 4.92 -15.13 24.09
CA ASN A 50 3.88 -14.14 23.77
C ASN A 50 3.93 -12.91 24.69
N TYR A 51 5.14 -12.47 25.08
CA TYR A 51 5.31 -11.26 25.86
C TYR A 51 5.17 -10.02 24.98
N HIS A 52 4.15 -9.26 25.26
CA HIS A 52 3.94 -7.96 24.61
C HIS A 52 4.63 -6.86 25.42
N VAL A 53 5.57 -6.15 24.79
CA VAL A 53 6.22 -5.00 25.43
C VAL A 53 5.13 -3.96 25.72
N PRO A 54 4.95 -3.53 26.99
CA PRO A 54 4.08 -2.39 27.25
C PRO A 54 4.66 -1.16 26.53
N THR A 55 3.98 -0.68 25.52
CA THR A 55 4.31 0.59 24.86
C THR A 55 3.57 1.71 25.59
N SER A 56 4.08 2.94 25.52
CA SER A 56 3.40 4.15 26.03
C SER A 56 1.95 4.27 25.52
N ILE A 57 1.66 3.62 24.38
CA ILE A 57 0.38 3.66 23.67
C ILE A 57 -0.51 2.43 23.94
N ALA A 58 -0.08 1.48 24.77
CA ALA A 58 -0.88 0.29 25.07
C ALA A 58 -2.19 0.65 25.77
N GLY A 59 -3.31 0.15 25.24
CA GLY A 59 -4.67 0.46 25.71
C GLY A 59 -5.32 1.65 25.00
N MET A 60 -4.56 2.44 24.21
CA MET A 60 -5.11 3.55 23.44
C MET A 60 -5.82 3.06 22.18
N LYS A 61 -6.61 3.94 21.58
CA LYS A 61 -7.35 3.70 20.33
C LYS A 61 -6.71 4.48 19.19
N VAL A 62 -6.69 3.88 17.99
CA VAL A 62 -6.33 4.55 16.75
C VAL A 62 -7.52 4.45 15.79
N ILE A 63 -7.90 5.58 15.21
CA ILE A 63 -8.93 5.61 14.18
C ILE A 63 -8.26 5.34 12.83
N VAL A 64 -8.83 4.40 12.06
CA VAL A 64 -8.50 4.18 10.66
C VAL A 64 -9.61 4.81 9.83
N ALA A 65 -9.39 6.03 9.37
CA ALA A 65 -10.26 6.75 8.44
C ALA A 65 -9.94 6.27 7.01
N ALA A 66 -10.83 5.50 6.41
CA ALA A 66 -10.65 5.01 5.05
C ALA A 66 -11.61 5.72 4.09
N SER A 67 -11.13 6.06 2.88
CA SER A 67 -12.04 6.63 1.88
C SER A 67 -13.19 5.66 1.57
N ALA A 68 -14.37 6.18 1.27
CA ALA A 68 -15.52 5.35 0.94
C ALA A 68 -15.23 4.44 -0.26
N SER A 69 -14.46 4.92 -1.26
CA SER A 69 -14.01 4.10 -2.39
C SER A 69 -13.09 2.96 -1.94
N ALA A 70 -12.15 3.20 -1.01
CA ALA A 70 -11.30 2.16 -0.47
C ALA A 70 -12.09 1.10 0.31
N MET A 71 -13.17 1.48 0.98
CA MET A 71 -14.06 0.53 1.65
C MET A 71 -14.92 -0.29 0.67
N LEU A 72 -15.26 0.27 -0.49
CA LEU A 72 -15.85 -0.50 -1.59
C LEU A 72 -14.83 -1.47 -2.19
N ASP A 73 -13.59 -1.03 -2.36
CA ASP A 73 -12.48 -1.87 -2.82
C ASP A 73 -12.15 -3.00 -1.84
N TYR A 74 -12.38 -2.81 -0.54
CA TYR A 74 -12.28 -3.88 0.45
C TYR A 74 -13.12 -5.10 0.08
N GLN A 75 -14.30 -4.90 -0.48
CA GLN A 75 -15.18 -5.98 -0.92
C GLN A 75 -14.82 -6.53 -2.30
N ARG A 76 -14.18 -5.73 -3.18
CA ARG A 76 -13.90 -6.06 -4.58
C ARG A 76 -12.48 -6.54 -4.82
N ASN A 77 -11.47 -5.82 -4.30
CA ASN A 77 -10.07 -5.95 -4.72
C ASN A 77 -9.12 -6.48 -3.66
N GLN A 78 -9.57 -6.60 -2.42
CA GLN A 78 -8.77 -7.08 -1.28
C GLN A 78 -7.53 -6.22 -0.91
N PHE A 79 -7.13 -5.20 -1.71
CA PHE A 79 -6.00 -4.31 -1.37
C PHE A 79 -6.17 -3.74 0.05
N THR A 80 -7.27 -3.03 0.28
CA THR A 80 -7.61 -2.45 1.58
C THR A 80 -7.71 -3.53 2.68
N ALA A 81 -8.21 -4.72 2.34
CA ALA A 81 -8.31 -5.83 3.29
C ALA A 81 -6.94 -6.25 3.83
N PHE A 82 -5.94 -6.43 2.96
CA PHE A 82 -4.60 -6.83 3.39
C PHE A 82 -3.89 -5.73 4.19
N VAL A 83 -4.08 -4.46 3.84
CA VAL A 83 -3.54 -3.35 4.63
C VAL A 83 -4.14 -3.33 6.02
N LEU A 84 -5.47 -3.45 6.14
CA LEU A 84 -6.18 -3.51 7.42
C LEU A 84 -5.81 -4.76 8.23
N GLU A 85 -5.55 -5.89 7.58
CA GLU A 85 -5.09 -7.11 8.24
C GLU A 85 -3.72 -6.88 8.88
N GLY A 86 -2.74 -6.34 8.14
CA GLY A 86 -1.44 -5.99 8.69
C GLY A 86 -1.51 -4.97 9.83
N MET A 87 -2.43 -3.99 9.74
CA MET A 87 -2.71 -3.08 10.85
C MET A 87 -3.26 -3.82 12.07
N ARG A 88 -4.23 -4.74 11.91
CA ARG A 88 -4.84 -5.48 13.03
C ARG A 88 -3.82 -6.36 13.74
N GLU A 89 -3.04 -7.13 12.98
CA GLU A 89 -1.97 -7.98 13.53
C GLU A 89 -0.96 -7.15 14.33
N ARG A 90 -0.57 -5.98 13.81
CA ARG A 90 0.38 -5.11 14.49
C ARG A 90 -0.22 -4.40 15.70
N ALA A 91 -1.49 -3.98 15.62
CA ALA A 91 -2.20 -3.37 16.73
C ALA A 91 -2.30 -4.32 17.93
N GLU A 92 -2.57 -5.61 17.68
CA GLU A 92 -2.58 -6.64 18.73
C GLU A 92 -1.23 -6.73 19.45
N VAL A 93 -0.13 -6.72 18.69
CA VAL A 93 1.24 -6.72 19.25
C VAL A 93 1.52 -5.47 20.09
N LEU A 94 1.06 -4.31 19.65
CA LEU A 94 1.25 -3.02 20.34
C LEU A 94 0.26 -2.79 21.47
N GLY A 95 -0.78 -3.63 21.59
CA GLY A 95 -1.85 -3.46 22.58
C GLY A 95 -2.79 -2.30 22.26
N LEU A 96 -2.90 -1.91 20.97
CA LEU A 96 -3.77 -0.87 20.46
C LEU A 96 -5.15 -1.43 20.08
N SER A 97 -6.18 -0.58 20.16
CA SER A 97 -7.49 -0.86 19.58
C SER A 97 -7.68 -0.05 18.30
N LEU A 98 -8.14 -0.70 17.22
CA LEU A 98 -8.44 -0.03 15.97
C LEU A 98 -9.95 0.17 15.78
N THR A 99 -10.34 1.36 15.35
CA THR A 99 -11.72 1.67 14.93
C THR A 99 -11.68 2.16 13.49
N THR A 100 -12.30 1.41 12.57
CA THR A 100 -12.36 1.80 11.16
C THR A 100 -13.61 2.64 10.91
N LYS A 101 -13.45 3.78 10.20
CA LYS A 101 -14.52 4.67 9.77
C LYS A 101 -14.41 4.93 8.27
N ALA A 102 -15.51 4.79 7.54
CA ALA A 102 -15.59 5.22 6.15
C ALA A 102 -15.79 6.74 6.09
N ILE A 103 -15.03 7.41 5.23
CA ILE A 103 -15.07 8.85 5.02
C ILE A 103 -15.44 9.12 3.57
N SER A 104 -16.52 9.88 3.36
CA SER A 104 -17.06 10.16 2.03
C SER A 104 -16.85 11.62 1.61
N SER A 105 -16.58 12.51 2.56
CA SER A 105 -16.44 13.94 2.31
C SER A 105 -15.50 14.61 3.34
N ALA A 106 -15.04 15.82 3.03
CA ALA A 106 -14.27 16.64 3.96
C ALA A 106 -15.06 17.00 5.24
N ASP A 107 -16.39 17.10 5.14
CA ASP A 107 -17.25 17.35 6.30
C ASP A 107 -17.34 16.14 7.23
N ASP A 108 -17.42 14.90 6.66
CA ASP A 108 -17.35 13.66 7.45
C ASP A 108 -16.02 13.56 8.18
N GLU A 109 -14.93 13.88 7.50
CA GLU A 109 -13.59 13.89 8.09
C GLU A 109 -13.47 14.90 9.21
N ARG A 110 -13.89 16.16 8.97
CA ARG A 110 -13.85 17.22 9.98
C ARG A 110 -14.60 16.80 11.24
N LYS A 111 -15.83 16.30 11.08
CA LYS A 111 -16.64 15.80 12.20
C LYS A 111 -15.96 14.66 12.93
N MET A 112 -15.36 13.72 12.19
CA MET A 112 -14.62 12.60 12.79
C MET A 112 -13.42 13.10 13.61
N LEU A 113 -12.67 14.09 13.11
CA LEU A 113 -11.51 14.67 13.81
C LEU A 113 -11.96 15.48 15.05
N GLU A 114 -13.04 16.24 14.96
CA GLU A 114 -13.64 16.96 16.11
C GLU A 114 -14.08 16.02 17.23
N ASP A 115 -14.70 14.88 16.87
CA ASP A 115 -15.10 13.87 17.85
C ASP A 115 -13.87 13.15 18.43
N ALA A 116 -12.87 12.86 17.61
CA ALA A 116 -11.61 12.28 18.06
C ALA A 116 -10.86 13.20 19.03
N ALA A 117 -10.92 14.53 18.83
CA ALA A 117 -10.29 15.50 19.72
C ALA A 117 -10.85 15.48 21.15
N LYS A 118 -12.14 15.13 21.31
CA LYS A 118 -12.84 15.05 22.60
C LYS A 118 -12.57 13.75 23.37
N ASP A 119 -12.15 12.69 22.68
CA ASP A 119 -11.88 11.38 23.31
C ASP A 119 -10.38 11.26 23.68
N PRO A 120 -10.04 11.27 24.99
CA PRO A 120 -8.66 11.19 25.44
C PRO A 120 -8.00 9.82 25.16
N GLU A 121 -8.78 8.77 24.87
CA GLU A 121 -8.26 7.45 24.55
C GLU A 121 -7.77 7.32 23.08
N ILE A 122 -8.12 8.30 22.22
CA ILE A 122 -7.66 8.30 20.83
C ILE A 122 -6.20 8.78 20.78
N ALA A 123 -5.29 7.91 20.37
CA ALA A 123 -3.87 8.23 20.20
C ALA A 123 -3.60 9.06 18.94
N GLY A 124 -4.27 8.74 17.85
CA GLY A 124 -4.08 9.37 16.55
C GLY A 124 -4.99 8.80 15.47
N VAL A 125 -4.79 9.24 14.24
CA VAL A 125 -5.61 8.87 13.08
C VAL A 125 -4.72 8.36 11.94
N LEU A 126 -5.06 7.22 11.36
CA LEU A 126 -4.53 6.72 10.10
C LEU A 126 -5.53 7.05 8.99
N MET A 127 -5.11 7.79 7.98
CA MET A 127 -5.93 8.12 6.80
C MET A 127 -5.55 7.17 5.66
N LEU A 128 -6.41 6.19 5.39
CA LEU A 128 -6.16 5.15 4.39
C LEU A 128 -6.76 5.52 3.04
N THR A 129 -5.91 5.65 2.03
CA THR A 129 -6.27 6.03 0.65
C THR A 129 -7.02 7.37 0.54
N ILE A 130 -6.71 8.31 1.42
CA ILE A 130 -7.19 9.68 1.42
C ILE A 130 -5.99 10.58 1.15
N ASP A 131 -6.03 11.34 0.04
CA ASP A 131 -4.98 12.26 -0.37
C ASP A 131 -5.51 13.46 -1.20
N GLU A 132 -6.82 13.74 -1.14
CA GLU A 132 -7.43 14.93 -1.72
C GLU A 132 -7.11 16.17 -0.87
N ASP A 133 -6.85 17.32 -1.54
CA ASP A 133 -6.34 18.53 -0.86
C ASP A 133 -7.28 19.08 0.22
N ASP A 134 -8.57 19.09 -0.04
CA ASP A 134 -9.62 19.55 0.89
C ASP A 134 -9.73 18.66 2.13
N MET A 135 -9.44 17.37 2.01
CA MET A 135 -9.40 16.42 3.10
C MET A 135 -8.11 16.50 3.92
N LEU A 136 -7.00 16.96 3.34
CA LEU A 136 -5.75 17.13 4.08
C LEU A 136 -5.71 18.39 4.96
N VAL A 137 -6.53 19.39 4.68
CA VAL A 137 -6.56 20.65 5.46
C VAL A 137 -6.94 20.42 6.92
N PRO A 138 -8.08 19.79 7.27
CA PRO A 138 -8.43 19.52 8.66
C PRO A 138 -7.46 18.53 9.33
N ALA A 139 -6.93 17.56 8.59
CA ALA A 139 -5.94 16.62 9.08
C ALA A 139 -4.64 17.31 9.55
N ARG A 140 -4.14 18.29 8.79
CA ARG A 140 -2.94 19.09 9.15
C ARG A 140 -3.16 19.95 10.40
N ALA A 141 -4.39 20.41 10.64
CA ALA A 141 -4.76 21.20 11.80
C ALA A 141 -5.06 20.38 13.05
N PHE A 142 -5.12 19.06 12.95
CA PHE A 142 -5.45 18.18 14.06
C PHE A 142 -4.30 18.11 15.07
N ALA A 143 -4.62 18.27 16.37
CA ALA A 143 -3.60 18.38 17.42
C ALA A 143 -2.87 17.07 17.76
N ARG A 144 -3.38 15.92 17.32
CA ARG A 144 -2.76 14.61 17.53
C ARG A 144 -2.16 14.08 16.22
N PRO A 145 -1.26 13.06 16.28
CA PRO A 145 -0.66 12.52 15.08
C PRO A 145 -1.69 12.03 14.06
N VAL A 146 -1.51 12.47 12.82
CA VAL A 146 -2.20 11.95 11.63
C VAL A 146 -1.14 11.37 10.70
N LEU A 147 -1.41 10.16 10.19
CA LEU A 147 -0.52 9.47 9.26
C LEU A 147 -1.31 9.04 8.02
N LEU A 148 -0.82 9.40 6.85
CA LEU A 148 -1.37 8.96 5.58
C LEU A 148 -0.85 7.55 5.25
N VAL A 149 -1.76 6.62 4.95
CA VAL A 149 -1.45 5.27 4.49
C VAL A 149 -1.92 5.11 3.06
N ASN A 150 -0.98 4.82 2.15
CA ASN A 150 -1.21 4.84 0.72
C ASN A 150 -1.77 6.19 0.24
N GLY A 151 -1.21 7.26 0.79
CA GLY A 151 -1.52 8.66 0.50
C GLY A 151 -0.24 9.51 0.38
N ASP A 152 -0.38 10.74 -0.09
CA ASP A 152 0.71 11.69 -0.30
C ASP A 152 0.28 13.10 0.13
N ASP A 153 1.05 13.74 1.01
CA ASP A 153 0.87 15.16 1.35
C ASP A 153 1.87 16.02 0.58
N PRO A 154 1.41 16.84 -0.39
CA PRO A 154 2.30 17.71 -1.17
C PRO A 154 2.96 18.82 -0.36
N LEU A 155 2.38 19.19 0.81
CA LEU A 155 2.94 20.21 1.69
C LEU A 155 3.92 19.63 2.71
N MET A 156 4.09 18.31 2.75
CA MET A 156 5.00 17.60 3.68
C MET A 156 4.74 17.93 5.16
N GLN A 157 3.50 18.21 5.53
CA GLN A 157 3.09 18.52 6.91
C GLN A 157 2.57 17.29 7.64
N LEU A 158 2.16 16.25 6.91
CA LEU A 158 1.73 14.96 7.45
C LEU A 158 2.76 13.88 7.13
N SER A 159 3.00 13.02 8.11
CA SER A 159 3.76 11.81 7.85
C SER A 159 2.97 10.86 6.92
N SER A 160 3.68 10.10 6.09
CA SER A 160 3.04 9.17 5.17
C SER A 160 3.82 7.87 4.99
N ILE A 161 3.10 6.79 4.75
CA ILE A 161 3.66 5.52 4.31
C ILE A 161 2.92 5.03 3.07
N ALA A 162 3.66 4.67 2.04
CA ALA A 162 3.11 4.20 0.77
C ALA A 162 4.07 3.20 0.10
N PRO A 163 3.62 2.41 -0.88
CA PRO A 163 4.56 1.73 -1.77
C PRO A 163 5.30 2.76 -2.60
N HIS A 164 6.51 2.45 -3.03
CA HIS A 164 7.26 3.34 -3.93
C HIS A 164 6.62 3.34 -5.33
N ASN A 165 5.45 3.97 -5.45
CA ASN A 165 4.58 3.94 -6.64
C ASN A 165 5.30 4.32 -7.94
N ARG A 166 6.17 5.36 -7.91
CA ARG A 166 6.93 5.78 -9.09
C ARG A 166 7.94 4.71 -9.52
N ALA A 167 8.71 4.15 -8.57
CA ALA A 167 9.66 3.10 -8.89
C ALA A 167 8.97 1.79 -9.30
N ALA A 168 7.82 1.46 -8.73
CA ALA A 168 7.04 0.29 -9.11
C ALA A 168 6.61 0.34 -10.59
N ALA A 169 6.06 1.48 -11.03
CA ALA A 169 5.68 1.65 -12.42
C ALA A 169 6.88 1.74 -13.36
N ALA A 170 7.99 2.38 -12.94
CA ALA A 170 9.23 2.38 -13.71
C ALA A 170 9.82 0.96 -13.86
N LEU A 171 9.80 0.15 -12.79
CA LEU A 171 10.23 -1.25 -12.82
C LEU A 171 9.39 -2.07 -13.81
N ALA A 172 8.05 -1.94 -13.73
CA ALA A 172 7.14 -2.61 -14.66
C ALA A 172 7.41 -2.21 -16.12
N THR A 173 7.58 -0.90 -16.37
CA THR A 173 7.83 -0.40 -17.71
C THR A 173 9.18 -0.87 -18.26
N ARG A 174 10.24 -0.85 -17.45
CA ARG A 174 11.56 -1.38 -17.84
C ARG A 174 11.51 -2.86 -18.17
N TYR A 175 10.76 -3.64 -17.39
CA TYR A 175 10.56 -5.06 -17.68
C TYR A 175 9.88 -5.25 -19.04
N LEU A 176 8.76 -4.57 -19.32
CA LEU A 176 8.10 -4.66 -20.63
C LEU A 176 9.03 -4.19 -21.77
N ARG A 177 9.84 -3.16 -21.55
CA ARG A 177 10.85 -2.72 -22.52
C ARG A 177 11.95 -3.75 -22.76
N SER A 178 12.37 -4.49 -21.74
CA SER A 178 13.35 -5.58 -21.89
C SER A 178 12.82 -6.74 -22.74
N LEU A 179 11.49 -6.88 -22.86
CA LEU A 179 10.81 -7.79 -23.78
C LEU A 179 10.62 -7.21 -25.20
N GLY A 180 11.16 -6.01 -25.47
CA GLY A 180 11.10 -5.36 -26.79
C GLY A 180 9.92 -4.41 -26.99
N HIS A 181 9.05 -4.22 -25.98
CA HIS A 181 7.91 -3.31 -26.13
C HIS A 181 8.35 -1.83 -26.10
N SER A 182 7.98 -1.08 -27.13
CA SER A 182 8.23 0.37 -27.23
C SER A 182 6.97 1.20 -27.10
N ARG A 183 5.82 0.66 -27.47
CA ARG A 183 4.51 1.31 -27.35
C ARG A 183 3.68 0.59 -26.29
N ILE A 184 3.78 1.09 -25.06
CA ILE A 184 3.18 0.50 -23.85
C ILE A 184 2.08 1.45 -23.38
N LEU A 185 0.81 1.04 -23.45
CA LEU A 185 -0.29 1.82 -22.88
C LEU A 185 -0.19 1.88 -21.35
N PHE A 186 -0.56 3.01 -20.78
CA PHE A 186 -0.79 3.14 -19.34
C PHE A 186 -2.30 3.26 -19.08
N LEU A 187 -2.90 2.21 -18.56
CA LEU A 187 -4.32 2.15 -18.22
C LEU A 187 -4.52 2.49 -16.75
N SER A 188 -5.24 3.56 -16.45
CA SER A 188 -5.47 3.99 -15.07
C SER A 188 -6.82 4.67 -14.88
N ARG A 189 -7.23 4.83 -13.62
CA ARG A 189 -8.23 5.81 -13.23
C ARG A 189 -7.51 6.99 -12.58
N PRO A 190 -7.56 8.18 -13.18
CA PRO A 190 -6.91 9.36 -12.63
C PRO A 190 -7.60 9.85 -11.35
N GLY A 191 -6.96 10.79 -10.64
CA GLY A 191 -7.52 11.51 -9.49
C GLY A 191 -6.68 11.43 -8.23
N ARG A 192 -6.06 10.27 -7.94
CA ARG A 192 -5.24 10.11 -6.74
C ARG A 192 -3.76 10.41 -6.99
N ARG A 193 -3.10 11.04 -6.00
CA ARG A 193 -1.66 11.38 -6.08
C ARG A 193 -0.78 10.14 -6.21
N THR A 194 -1.10 9.06 -5.49
CA THR A 194 -0.36 7.79 -5.59
C THR A 194 -0.41 7.21 -7.00
N ILE A 195 -1.51 7.39 -7.71
CA ILE A 195 -1.66 6.95 -9.11
C ILE A 195 -0.92 7.90 -10.07
N LEU A 196 -0.92 9.20 -9.79
CA LEU A 196 -0.08 10.14 -10.53
C LEU A 196 1.41 9.75 -10.44
N ARG A 197 1.88 9.27 -9.27
CA ARG A 197 3.25 8.74 -9.12
C ARG A 197 3.50 7.50 -10.00
N ARG A 198 2.52 6.60 -10.16
CA ARG A 198 2.62 5.46 -11.10
C ARG A 198 2.72 5.96 -12.54
N LEU A 199 1.88 6.91 -12.95
CA LEU A 199 1.96 7.56 -14.26
C LEU A 199 3.34 8.21 -14.50
N GLU A 200 3.87 8.94 -13.52
CA GLU A 200 5.20 9.55 -13.60
C GLU A 200 6.29 8.51 -13.86
N GLY A 201 6.30 7.39 -13.11
CA GLY A 201 7.28 6.32 -13.27
C GLY A 201 7.23 5.67 -14.63
N TRP A 202 6.04 5.36 -15.15
CA TRP A 202 5.85 4.86 -16.50
C TRP A 202 6.30 5.90 -17.55
N ARG A 203 5.85 7.15 -17.41
CA ARG A 203 6.16 8.23 -18.34
C ARG A 203 7.66 8.51 -18.45
N ASP A 204 8.40 8.45 -17.35
CA ASP A 204 9.83 8.69 -17.33
C ASP A 204 10.58 7.65 -18.18
N GLU A 205 10.15 6.39 -18.15
CA GLU A 205 10.70 5.32 -18.99
C GLU A 205 10.28 5.46 -20.47
N ILE A 206 9.02 5.81 -20.75
CA ILE A 206 8.52 5.98 -22.13
C ILE A 206 9.19 7.17 -22.84
N LYS A 207 9.43 8.27 -22.14
CA LYS A 207 10.09 9.45 -22.69
C LYS A 207 11.51 9.20 -23.20
N THR A 208 12.16 8.14 -22.75
CA THR A 208 13.49 7.76 -23.25
C THR A 208 13.45 7.06 -24.61
N ILE A 209 12.26 6.72 -25.14
CA ILE A 209 12.07 6.02 -26.40
C ILE A 209 11.90 7.09 -27.49
N PRO A 210 12.80 7.16 -28.49
CA PRO A 210 12.70 8.13 -29.58
C PRO A 210 11.40 7.99 -30.36
N GLY A 211 10.77 9.13 -30.70
CA GLY A 211 9.57 9.17 -31.55
C GLY A 211 8.26 8.73 -30.87
N VAL A 212 8.27 8.41 -29.57
CA VAL A 212 7.06 8.01 -28.85
C VAL A 212 6.44 9.20 -28.10
N ALA A 213 5.25 9.59 -28.51
CA ALA A 213 4.44 10.60 -27.83
C ALA A 213 3.66 9.95 -26.66
N TRP A 214 4.19 10.01 -25.45
CA TRP A 214 3.62 9.33 -24.28
C TRP A 214 2.15 9.68 -23.99
N ARG A 215 1.71 10.92 -24.33
CA ARG A 215 0.32 11.34 -24.09
C ARG A 215 -0.70 10.52 -24.87
N ASP A 216 -0.32 9.99 -26.04
CA ASP A 216 -1.21 9.18 -26.87
C ASP A 216 -1.37 7.75 -26.34
N LEU A 217 -0.53 7.37 -25.37
CA LEU A 217 -0.48 6.05 -24.76
C LEU A 217 -1.15 5.99 -23.37
N VAL A 218 -1.81 7.07 -22.92
CA VAL A 218 -2.58 7.07 -21.66
C VAL A 218 -4.03 6.73 -21.97
N VAL A 219 -4.58 5.80 -21.20
CA VAL A 219 -5.97 5.33 -21.28
C VAL A 219 -6.61 5.48 -19.91
N ASP A 220 -7.68 6.28 -19.85
CA ASP A 220 -8.41 6.52 -18.61
C ASP A 220 -9.66 5.64 -18.52
N ALA A 221 -9.73 4.84 -17.46
CA ALA A 221 -10.92 4.13 -17.06
C ALA A 221 -11.80 5.01 -16.15
N SER A 222 -13.11 4.79 -16.17
CA SER A 222 -14.08 5.56 -15.37
C SER A 222 -14.07 5.14 -13.88
N ASP A 223 -13.65 3.90 -13.57
CA ASP A 223 -13.58 3.34 -12.23
C ASP A 223 -12.46 2.29 -12.13
N TRP A 224 -12.18 1.77 -10.92
CA TRP A 224 -11.20 0.72 -10.64
C TRP A 224 -11.71 -0.70 -10.90
N THR A 225 -12.81 -0.86 -11.60
CA THR A 225 -13.41 -2.17 -11.86
C THR A 225 -12.90 -2.77 -13.18
N PRO A 226 -12.91 -4.11 -13.32
CA PRO A 226 -12.61 -4.77 -14.58
C PRO A 226 -13.53 -4.29 -15.72
N GLU A 227 -14.81 -4.05 -15.45
CA GLU A 227 -15.80 -3.59 -16.41
C GLU A 227 -15.44 -2.21 -17.00
N ALA A 228 -14.98 -1.29 -16.14
CA ALA A 228 -14.52 0.02 -16.59
C ALA A 228 -13.26 -0.07 -17.46
N ALA A 229 -12.37 -1.02 -17.16
CA ALA A 229 -11.18 -1.28 -17.96
C ALA A 229 -11.52 -1.94 -19.31
N ILE A 230 -12.47 -2.89 -19.35
CA ILE A 230 -13.00 -3.48 -20.59
C ILE A 230 -13.50 -2.38 -21.53
N GLU A 231 -14.34 -1.49 -21.00
CA GLU A 231 -14.92 -0.40 -21.79
C GLU A 231 -13.86 0.61 -22.26
N ALA A 232 -12.88 0.94 -21.41
CA ALA A 232 -11.78 1.84 -21.76
C ALA A 232 -10.91 1.24 -22.88
N MET A 233 -10.57 -0.06 -22.80
CA MET A 233 -9.81 -0.75 -23.85
C MET A 233 -10.59 -0.86 -25.15
N ARG A 234 -11.89 -1.22 -25.09
CA ARG A 234 -12.76 -1.27 -26.27
C ARG A 234 -12.76 0.07 -27.01
N ARG A 235 -13.06 1.15 -26.29
CA ARG A 235 -13.08 2.51 -26.83
C ARG A 235 -11.73 2.90 -27.44
N HIS A 236 -10.63 2.64 -26.74
CA HIS A 236 -9.30 2.97 -27.24
C HIS A 236 -8.97 2.25 -28.56
N VAL A 237 -9.29 0.95 -28.66
CA VAL A 237 -9.03 0.14 -29.87
C VAL A 237 -9.95 0.59 -31.02
N GLU A 238 -11.21 0.88 -30.77
CA GLU A 238 -12.15 1.40 -31.78
C GLU A 238 -11.73 2.78 -32.35
N GLU A 239 -11.23 3.67 -31.46
CA GLU A 239 -10.87 5.05 -31.88
C GLU A 239 -9.45 5.14 -32.43
N LYS A 240 -8.48 4.37 -31.94
CA LYS A 240 -7.05 4.54 -32.26
C LYS A 240 -6.37 3.29 -32.83
N GLY A 241 -7.09 2.17 -32.90
CA GLY A 241 -6.55 0.89 -33.35
C GLY A 241 -5.60 0.24 -32.32
N THR A 242 -4.85 -0.75 -32.79
CA THR A 242 -3.92 -1.57 -32.00
C THR A 242 -2.46 -1.20 -32.23
N SER A 243 -2.14 0.09 -32.23
CA SER A 243 -0.77 0.57 -32.45
C SER A 243 0.16 0.42 -31.22
N PHE A 244 -0.22 -0.41 -30.26
CA PHE A 244 0.54 -0.72 -29.04
C PHE A 244 0.77 -2.23 -28.95
N THR A 245 1.78 -2.65 -28.19
CA THR A 245 2.12 -4.08 -28.00
C THR A 245 2.04 -4.52 -26.55
N ALA A 246 1.88 -3.58 -25.61
CA ALA A 246 1.71 -3.91 -24.20
C ALA A 246 0.78 -2.89 -23.50
N VAL A 247 0.17 -3.33 -22.41
CA VAL A 247 -0.61 -2.54 -21.47
C VAL A 247 -0.02 -2.69 -20.08
N LEU A 248 0.41 -1.58 -19.48
CA LEU A 248 0.67 -1.49 -18.04
C LEU A 248 -0.56 -0.87 -17.38
N ALA A 249 -1.30 -1.67 -16.63
CA ALA A 249 -2.41 -1.18 -15.85
C ALA A 249 -1.94 -0.70 -14.47
N ALA A 250 -2.50 0.40 -14.01
CA ALA A 250 -2.18 1.00 -12.72
C ALA A 250 -2.68 0.19 -11.51
N GLY A 251 -3.38 -0.91 -11.73
CA GLY A 251 -3.84 -1.86 -10.72
C GLY A 251 -4.20 -3.20 -11.34
N ASP A 252 -4.12 -4.29 -10.57
CA ASP A 252 -4.39 -5.65 -11.05
C ASP A 252 -5.83 -5.84 -11.52
N SER A 253 -6.80 -5.15 -10.91
CA SER A 253 -8.20 -5.19 -11.35
C SER A 253 -8.39 -4.59 -12.74
N LEU A 254 -7.71 -3.48 -13.03
CA LEU A 254 -7.71 -2.90 -14.37
C LEU A 254 -6.99 -3.79 -15.38
N ALA A 255 -5.89 -4.46 -14.96
CA ALA A 255 -5.17 -5.42 -15.79
C ALA A 255 -6.06 -6.62 -16.16
N ALA A 256 -6.81 -7.15 -15.20
CA ALA A 256 -7.79 -8.22 -15.46
C ALA A 256 -8.84 -7.77 -16.50
N GLY A 257 -9.39 -6.57 -16.33
CA GLY A 257 -10.33 -6.01 -17.31
C GLY A 257 -9.70 -5.79 -18.69
N ALA A 258 -8.43 -5.36 -18.74
CA ALA A 258 -7.70 -5.24 -20.00
C ALA A 258 -7.55 -6.59 -20.71
N ILE A 259 -7.22 -7.68 -19.98
CA ILE A 259 -7.16 -9.03 -20.56
C ILE A 259 -8.52 -9.44 -21.14
N PHE A 260 -9.60 -9.26 -20.40
CA PHE A 260 -10.96 -9.61 -20.88
C PHE A 260 -11.39 -8.73 -22.06
N GLY A 261 -11.12 -7.42 -22.02
CA GLY A 261 -11.46 -6.48 -23.08
C GLY A 261 -10.71 -6.80 -24.38
N LEU A 262 -9.41 -7.06 -24.32
CA LEU A 262 -8.61 -7.45 -25.48
C LEU A 262 -9.09 -8.77 -26.10
N ARG A 263 -9.40 -9.78 -25.28
CA ARG A 263 -9.98 -11.04 -25.76
C ARG A 263 -11.31 -10.86 -26.47
N ALA A 264 -12.19 -10.03 -25.91
CA ALA A 264 -13.48 -9.71 -26.53
C ALA A 264 -13.32 -9.04 -27.93
N LEU A 265 -12.19 -8.38 -28.16
CA LEU A 265 -11.80 -7.78 -29.42
C LEU A 265 -11.02 -8.75 -30.35
N GLY A 266 -10.87 -10.02 -29.97
CA GLY A 266 -10.17 -11.02 -30.75
C GLY A 266 -8.64 -10.97 -30.63
N LEU A 267 -8.10 -10.24 -29.66
CA LEU A 267 -6.67 -10.10 -29.40
C LEU A 267 -6.24 -11.05 -28.28
N SER A 268 -5.18 -11.81 -28.52
CA SER A 268 -4.64 -12.78 -27.57
C SER A 268 -3.66 -12.13 -26.59
N VAL A 269 -3.73 -12.54 -25.33
CA VAL A 269 -2.76 -12.16 -24.29
C VAL A 269 -2.03 -13.44 -23.87
N PRO A 270 -0.69 -13.47 -23.92
CA PRO A 270 0.25 -12.39 -24.26
C PRO A 270 0.62 -12.29 -25.75
N ASP A 271 0.12 -13.17 -26.63
CA ASP A 271 0.63 -13.40 -27.98
C ASP A 271 0.55 -12.19 -28.91
N ASP A 272 -0.50 -11.40 -28.83
CA ASP A 272 -0.67 -10.16 -29.57
C ASP A 272 -0.34 -8.94 -28.70
N ILE A 273 -0.80 -8.94 -27.45
CA ILE A 273 -0.62 -7.83 -26.51
C ILE A 273 -0.20 -8.38 -25.15
N SER A 274 0.92 -7.92 -24.63
CA SER A 274 1.32 -8.18 -23.23
C SER A 274 0.51 -7.33 -22.26
N VAL A 275 0.08 -7.90 -21.13
CA VAL A 275 -0.64 -7.16 -20.07
C VAL A 275 0.07 -7.36 -18.74
N MET A 276 0.31 -6.24 -18.04
CA MET A 276 0.95 -6.24 -16.74
C MET A 276 0.19 -5.36 -15.76
N GLY A 277 0.10 -5.78 -14.48
CA GLY A 277 -0.54 -5.05 -13.40
C GLY A 277 0.44 -4.47 -12.38
N ILE A 278 -0.12 -3.80 -11.40
CA ILE A 278 0.54 -3.38 -10.15
C ILE A 278 -0.47 -3.67 -9.06
N ASP A 279 -0.10 -4.38 -8.03
CA ASP A 279 -0.64 -4.60 -6.70
C ASP A 279 -0.19 -5.98 -6.18
N GLY A 280 -0.21 -7.04 -7.02
CA GLY A 280 0.11 -8.41 -6.63
C GLY A 280 -1.03 -9.08 -5.86
N LEU A 281 -2.26 -8.86 -6.30
CA LEU A 281 -3.43 -9.45 -5.67
C LEU A 281 -3.48 -10.98 -5.89
N PRO A 282 -3.95 -11.78 -4.91
CA PRO A 282 -4.00 -13.25 -5.05
C PRO A 282 -4.80 -13.75 -6.26
N GLN A 283 -5.86 -13.05 -6.66
CA GLN A 283 -6.65 -13.41 -7.84
C GLN A 283 -5.85 -13.31 -9.15
N SER A 284 -4.75 -12.59 -9.17
CA SER A 284 -3.86 -12.48 -10.33
C SER A 284 -3.22 -13.82 -10.72
N ASP A 285 -3.10 -14.76 -9.77
CA ASP A 285 -2.59 -16.11 -10.00
C ASP A 285 -3.60 -17.00 -10.76
N PHE A 286 -4.89 -16.68 -10.65
CA PHE A 286 -6.00 -17.47 -11.22
C PHE A 286 -6.58 -16.90 -12.50
N LEU A 287 -6.02 -15.78 -12.99
CA LEU A 287 -6.37 -15.27 -14.32
C LEU A 287 -5.82 -16.23 -15.41
N ASP A 288 -6.44 -16.20 -16.56
CA ASP A 288 -5.95 -16.89 -17.74
C ASP A 288 -5.66 -15.87 -18.85
N PRO A 289 -4.37 -15.63 -19.17
CA PRO A 289 -3.17 -16.16 -18.50
C PRO A 289 -2.98 -15.54 -17.10
N PRO A 290 -2.20 -16.21 -16.19
CA PRO A 290 -1.83 -15.65 -14.90
C PRO A 290 -1.11 -14.31 -15.05
N LEU A 291 -1.50 -13.31 -14.27
CA LEU A 291 -1.08 -11.92 -14.46
C LEU A 291 0.33 -11.64 -13.92
N THR A 292 1.24 -11.22 -14.79
CA THR A 292 2.50 -10.57 -14.41
C THR A 292 2.20 -9.24 -13.74
N THR A 293 2.78 -8.98 -12.57
CA THR A 293 2.46 -7.79 -11.77
C THR A 293 3.64 -7.33 -10.93
N VAL A 294 3.61 -6.07 -10.48
CA VAL A 294 4.49 -5.57 -9.41
C VAL A 294 3.76 -5.71 -8.08
N GLN A 295 4.26 -6.60 -7.24
CA GLN A 295 3.69 -6.86 -5.92
C GLN A 295 3.99 -5.74 -4.93
N ILE A 296 2.94 -5.22 -4.29
CA ILE A 296 2.99 -4.23 -3.21
C ILE A 296 2.96 -4.95 -1.87
N PRO A 297 3.81 -4.56 -0.89
CA PRO A 297 3.82 -5.15 0.45
C PRO A 297 2.67 -4.58 1.32
N MET A 298 1.44 -4.99 1.07
CA MET A 298 0.23 -4.39 1.65
C MET A 298 0.13 -4.61 3.16
N ARG A 299 0.39 -5.83 3.65
CA ARG A 299 0.36 -6.17 5.08
C ARG A 299 1.48 -5.45 5.83
N GLU A 300 2.68 -5.47 5.26
CA GLU A 300 3.84 -4.78 5.82
C GLU A 300 3.61 -3.26 5.88
N MET A 301 2.92 -2.69 4.89
CA MET A 301 2.55 -1.27 4.90
C MET A 301 1.58 -0.97 6.04
N GLY A 302 0.58 -1.82 6.27
CA GLY A 302 -0.35 -1.70 7.40
C GLY A 302 0.36 -1.80 8.75
N ALA A 303 1.25 -2.78 8.91
CA ALA A 303 2.05 -2.95 10.13
C ALA A 303 2.99 -1.76 10.39
N ALA A 304 3.72 -1.33 9.35
CA ALA A 304 4.65 -0.22 9.44
C ALA A 304 3.95 1.14 9.70
N ALA A 305 2.70 1.29 9.29
CA ALA A 305 1.89 2.48 9.63
C ALA A 305 1.69 2.60 11.15
N LEU A 306 1.43 1.49 11.85
CA LEU A 306 1.29 1.51 13.31
C LEU A 306 2.63 1.67 14.03
N ASP A 307 3.72 1.13 13.49
CA ASP A 307 5.05 1.39 14.03
C ASP A 307 5.42 2.88 13.88
N MET A 308 5.10 3.49 12.74
CA MET A 308 5.31 4.92 12.55
C MET A 308 4.41 5.76 13.47
N MET A 309 3.16 5.36 13.68
CA MET A 309 2.25 6.02 14.64
C MET A 309 2.83 5.98 16.04
N ARG A 310 3.32 4.83 16.50
CA ARG A 310 4.02 4.71 17.79
C ARG A 310 5.21 5.67 17.87
N ASP A 311 6.06 5.69 16.84
CA ASP A 311 7.25 6.56 16.82
C ASP A 311 6.88 8.05 16.89
N LEU A 312 5.75 8.45 16.28
CA LEU A 312 5.23 9.81 16.34
C LEU A 312 4.75 10.18 17.74
N LEU A 313 4.18 9.22 18.47
CA LEU A 313 3.68 9.42 19.84
C LEU A 313 4.81 9.41 20.88
N ASP A 314 5.87 8.63 20.65
CA ASP A 314 7.01 8.51 21.57
C ASP A 314 8.03 9.66 21.45
N ASN A 315 8.00 10.43 20.34
CA ASN A 315 9.01 11.45 20.03
C ASN A 315 8.37 12.81 19.74
N GLU A 316 8.09 13.60 20.75
CA GLU A 316 7.63 14.98 20.59
C GLU A 316 8.78 16.00 20.80
N PRO A 317 8.91 17.04 19.94
CA PRO A 317 8.19 17.25 18.69
C PRO A 317 8.66 16.30 17.57
N PHE A 318 7.72 15.74 16.81
CA PHE A 318 8.06 14.87 15.68
C PHE A 318 8.25 15.66 14.38
N LEU A 319 9.21 15.23 13.58
CA LEU A 319 9.37 15.72 12.21
C LEU A 319 8.52 14.85 11.27
N PRO A 320 7.61 15.45 10.48
CA PRO A 320 6.88 14.71 9.45
C PRO A 320 7.85 14.00 8.48
N ARG A 321 7.56 12.74 8.19
CA ARG A 321 8.41 11.92 7.30
C ARG A 321 7.59 11.09 6.34
N ARG A 322 8.13 10.88 5.14
CA ARG A 322 7.59 9.94 4.16
C ARG A 322 8.41 8.66 4.16
N THR A 323 7.74 7.53 4.26
CA THR A 323 8.34 6.20 4.11
C THR A 323 7.75 5.53 2.87
N GLU A 324 8.63 5.07 1.99
CA GLU A 324 8.24 4.32 0.80
C GLU A 324 8.77 2.88 0.89
N LEU A 325 7.87 1.91 0.71
CA LEU A 325 8.20 0.50 0.77
C LEU A 325 8.55 -0.03 -0.62
N SER A 326 9.58 -0.87 -0.68
CA SER A 326 10.01 -1.53 -1.91
C SER A 326 8.93 -2.48 -2.44
N CYS A 327 8.78 -2.50 -3.77
CA CYS A 327 7.89 -3.40 -4.49
C CYS A 327 8.71 -4.44 -5.26
N ARG A 328 8.10 -5.57 -5.62
CA ARG A 328 8.79 -6.68 -6.29
C ARG A 328 8.04 -7.08 -7.56
N LEU A 329 8.78 -7.23 -8.66
CA LEU A 329 8.26 -7.85 -9.89
C LEU A 329 7.95 -9.32 -9.64
N THR A 330 6.80 -9.78 -10.10
CA THR A 330 6.37 -11.18 -10.13
C THR A 330 5.95 -11.52 -11.56
N GLU A 331 6.81 -12.22 -12.26
CA GLU A 331 6.59 -12.66 -13.64
C GLU A 331 5.65 -13.86 -13.67
N ARG A 332 4.70 -13.85 -14.64
CA ARG A 332 3.74 -14.92 -14.90
C ARG A 332 3.49 -15.05 -16.41
N GLY A 333 2.30 -15.48 -16.81
CA GLY A 333 1.97 -15.83 -18.20
C GLY A 333 1.41 -14.71 -19.06
N SER A 334 1.14 -13.50 -18.53
CA SER A 334 0.45 -12.44 -19.30
C SER A 334 1.38 -11.52 -20.08
N THR A 335 2.68 -11.79 -20.10
CA THR A 335 3.69 -11.00 -20.83
C THR A 335 4.59 -11.93 -21.65
N ALA A 336 4.97 -11.50 -22.83
CA ALA A 336 5.88 -12.19 -23.73
C ALA A 336 6.76 -11.19 -24.51
N ALA A 337 7.84 -11.66 -25.12
CA ALA A 337 8.63 -10.84 -26.02
C ALA A 337 7.81 -10.43 -27.26
N VAL A 338 8.06 -9.22 -27.78
CA VAL A 338 7.41 -8.74 -29.00
C VAL A 338 7.73 -9.65 -30.17
N LYS A 339 6.73 -10.17 -30.86
CA LYS A 339 6.90 -10.93 -32.10
C LYS A 339 7.43 -10.01 -33.20
N GLY A 340 8.64 -10.25 -33.70
CA GLY A 340 9.22 -9.52 -34.84
C GLY A 340 10.23 -8.43 -34.52
N GLY A 341 10.77 -8.35 -33.30
CA GLY A 341 11.84 -7.42 -32.91
C GLY A 341 13.22 -8.07 -32.84
N ALA A 342 13.61 -8.75 -33.93
CA ALA A 342 14.99 -9.12 -34.17
C ALA A 342 15.36 -8.57 -35.56
N ASP A 343 15.82 -7.30 -35.59
CA ASP A 343 16.72 -6.74 -36.59
C ASP A 343 17.47 -5.56 -36.01
#